data_18c9fce3e56b66593cd0a7eed78abe41
#
_entry.id   18c9fce3e56b66593cd0a7eed78abe41
#
_cell.length_a   1.000
_cell.length_b   1.000
_cell.length_c   1.000
_cell.angle_alpha   90.00
_cell.angle_beta   90.00
_cell.angle_gamma   90.00
#
_symmetry.space_group_name_H-M   'P 1'
#
loop_
_entity.id
_entity.type
_entity.pdbx_description
1 polymer ?
#
loop_
_entity_poly.entity_id
_entity_poly.type
_entity_poly.pdbx_seq_one_letter_code
_entity_poly.pdbx_strand_id
1 'polypeptide(L)' 'MATIKVKQIKSKIGFPVDQKRTLEAIGLRKTGQVVEKEDTPALRGMIRKVHHLVTVID' A
#
# COMPACT_ATOMS: atom_id res chain seq x y z
N MET A 1 9.25 -11.69 13.99
CA MET A 1 9.35 -10.63 12.99
C MET A 1 8.07 -9.84 12.98
N ALA A 2 8.18 -8.53 12.78
CA ALA A 2 7.02 -7.67 12.83
C ALA A 2 6.26 -7.69 11.51
N THR A 3 4.94 -7.61 11.60
CA THR A 3 4.09 -7.41 10.43
C THR A 3 3.37 -6.08 10.58
N ILE A 4 2.99 -5.50 9.45
CA ILE A 4 2.21 -4.27 9.43
C ILE A 4 0.98 -4.48 8.57
N LYS A 5 -0.07 -3.74 8.89
CA LYS A 5 -1.30 -3.73 8.10
C LYS A 5 -1.36 -2.43 7.34
N VAL A 6 -1.64 -2.53 6.05
CA VAL A 6 -1.73 -1.37 5.17
C VAL A 6 -3.14 -1.31 4.61
N LYS A 7 -3.77 -0.16 4.75
CA LYS A 7 -5.13 0.06 4.25
C LYS A 7 -5.09 1.07 3.13
N GLN A 8 -5.77 0.77 2.03
CA GLN A 8 -5.94 1.72 0.94
C GLN A 8 -7.04 2.71 1.30
N ILE A 9 -6.68 3.98 1.42
CA ILE A 9 -7.61 5.02 1.85
C ILE A 9 -8.18 5.84 0.68
N LYS A 10 -7.56 5.74 -0.50
CA LYS A 10 -8.03 6.45 -1.69
C LYS A 10 -8.01 5.53 -2.90
N SER A 11 -8.90 5.78 -3.85
CA SER A 11 -8.93 5.04 -5.11
C SER A 11 -7.65 5.32 -5.91
N LYS A 12 -7.14 4.29 -6.59
CA LYS A 12 -6.00 4.42 -7.47
C LYS A 12 -6.37 5.02 -8.84
N ILE A 13 -7.65 5.20 -9.11
CA ILE A 13 -8.11 5.77 -10.37
C ILE A 13 -7.65 7.21 -10.48
N GLY A 14 -7.04 7.56 -11.62
CA GLY A 14 -6.52 8.90 -11.84
C GLY A 14 -5.09 9.12 -11.39
N PHE A 15 -4.45 8.12 -10.79
CA PHE A 15 -3.06 8.21 -10.37
C PHE A 15 -2.14 7.56 -11.40
N PRO A 16 -0.82 7.91 -11.42
CA PRO A 16 0.14 7.32 -12.35
C PRO A 16 0.20 5.80 -12.28
N VAL A 17 0.57 5.19 -13.41
CA VAL A 17 0.67 3.73 -13.51
C VAL A 17 1.65 3.16 -12.48
N ASP A 18 2.77 3.86 -12.23
CA ASP A 18 3.75 3.39 -11.25
C ASP A 18 3.14 3.21 -9.87
N GLN A 19 2.29 4.14 -9.47
CA GLN A 19 1.62 4.04 -8.18
C GLN A 19 0.60 2.91 -8.16
N LYS A 20 -0.12 2.72 -9.26
CA LYS A 20 -1.05 1.60 -9.38
C LYS A 20 -0.31 0.26 -9.26
N ARG A 21 0.84 0.13 -9.92
CA ARG A 21 1.65 -1.07 -9.86
C ARG A 21 2.18 -1.32 -8.46
N THR A 22 2.57 -0.26 -7.76
CA THR A 22 3.04 -0.37 -6.39
C THR A 22 1.93 -0.90 -5.47
N LEU A 23 0.71 -0.40 -5.64
CA LEU A 23 -0.42 -0.89 -4.87
C LEU A 23 -0.71 -2.37 -5.17
N GLU A 24 -0.63 -2.77 -6.44
CA GLU A 24 -0.81 -4.17 -6.82
C GLU A 24 0.27 -5.06 -6.22
N ALA A 25 1.52 -4.59 -6.18
CA ALA A 25 2.62 -5.33 -5.58
C ALA A 25 2.41 -5.52 -4.08
N ILE A 26 1.81 -4.52 -3.42
CA ILE A 26 1.46 -4.62 -2.01
C ILE A 26 0.26 -5.56 -1.82
N GLY A 27 -0.60 -5.67 -2.82
CA GLY A 27 -1.80 -6.51 -2.76
C GLY A 27 -3.09 -5.73 -2.57
N LEU A 28 -3.02 -4.41 -2.66
CA LEU A 28 -4.19 -3.55 -2.51
C LEU A 28 -4.84 -3.32 -3.86
N ARG A 29 -6.11 -3.72 -3.99
CA ARG A 29 -6.84 -3.59 -5.24
C ARG A 29 -8.06 -2.70 -5.14
N LYS A 30 -8.61 -2.54 -3.94
CA LYS A 30 -9.83 -1.77 -3.72
C LYS A 30 -9.64 -0.78 -2.59
N THR A 31 -10.32 0.35 -2.70
CA THR A 31 -10.36 1.33 -1.62
C THR A 31 -10.97 0.69 -0.38
N GLY A 32 -10.32 0.89 0.74
CA GLY A 32 -10.77 0.31 2.00
C GLY A 32 -10.23 -1.09 2.27
N GLN A 33 -9.55 -1.70 1.31
CA GLN A 33 -8.95 -3.01 1.52
C GLN A 33 -7.77 -2.91 2.47
N VAL A 34 -7.64 -3.89 3.34
CA VAL A 34 -6.52 -3.99 4.29
C VAL A 34 -5.73 -5.24 3.96
N VAL A 35 -4.41 -5.12 3.91
CA VAL A 35 -3.52 -6.27 3.76
C VAL A 35 -2.51 -6.27 4.88
N GLU A 36 -2.12 -7.46 5.30
CA GLU A 36 -1.06 -7.65 6.28
C GLU A 36 0.19 -8.13 5.56
N LYS A 37 1.29 -7.45 5.78
CA LYS A 37 2.57 -7.79 5.15
C LYS A 37 3.67 -7.77 6.19
N GLU A 38 4.73 -8.52 5.91
CA GLU A 38 5.93 -8.49 6.72
C GLU A 38 6.59 -7.11 6.62
N ASP A 39 6.98 -6.57 7.76
CA ASP A 39 7.62 -5.26 7.83
C ASP A 39 9.07 -5.38 7.34
N THR A 40 9.29 -5.03 6.08
CA THR A 40 10.62 -5.06 5.46
C THR A 40 10.96 -3.69 4.88
N PRO A 41 12.26 -3.39 4.71
CA PRO A 41 12.66 -2.14 4.05
C PRO A 41 12.08 -2.00 2.64
N ALA A 42 11.96 -3.11 1.90
CA ALA A 42 11.39 -3.10 0.56
C ALA A 42 9.92 -2.68 0.61
N LEU A 43 9.15 -3.23 1.55
CA LEU A 43 7.75 -2.86 1.70
C LEU A 43 7.60 -1.41 2.10
N ARG A 44 8.43 -0.95 3.02
CA ARG A 44 8.39 0.46 3.46
C ARG A 44 8.69 1.41 2.31
N GLY A 45 9.61 1.03 1.43
CA GLY A 45 9.90 1.81 0.23
C GLY A 45 8.69 1.91 -0.70
N MET A 46 7.97 0.82 -0.87
CA MET A 46 6.75 0.82 -1.66
C MET A 46 5.65 1.67 -1.03
N ILE A 47 5.49 1.59 0.27
CA ILE A 47 4.50 2.40 0.99
C ILE A 47 4.81 3.89 0.85
N ARG A 48 6.08 4.26 0.88
CA ARG A 48 6.48 5.67 0.70
C ARG A 48 6.06 6.22 -0.65
N LYS A 49 6.09 5.41 -1.69
CA LYS A 49 5.68 5.84 -3.04
C LYS A 49 4.19 6.15 -3.10
N VAL A 50 3.40 5.46 -2.30
CA VAL A 50 1.94 5.58 -2.34
C VAL A 50 1.35 6.03 -1.00
N HIS A 51 2.15 6.72 -0.17
CA HIS A 51 1.71 7.10 1.17
C HIS A 51 0.46 7.97 1.18
N HIS A 52 0.21 8.67 0.09
CA HIS A 52 -1.01 9.48 -0.05
C HIS A 52 -2.24 8.65 -0.42
N LEU A 53 -2.04 7.38 -0.77
CA LEU A 53 -3.12 6.47 -1.14
C LEU A 53 -3.42 5.44 -0.04
N VAL A 54 -2.50 5.25 0.87
CA VAL A 54 -2.60 4.22 1.89
C VAL A 54 -2.25 4.78 3.26
N THR A 55 -2.68 4.07 4.29
CA THR A 55 -2.26 4.34 5.66
C THR A 55 -1.84 3.03 6.31
N VAL A 56 -0.86 3.12 7.18
CA VAL A 56 -0.44 1.96 7.97
C VAL A 56 -1.29 1.92 9.22
N ILE A 57 -1.98 0.83 9.41
CA ILE A 57 -2.74 0.55 10.63
C ILE A 57 -2.08 -0.63 11.30
N ASP A 58 -1.65 -0.44 12.46
CA ASP A 58 -0.86 -1.44 13.14
C ASP A 58 -1.73 -2.50 13.81
#